data_ccedf05d1d1bc48c6aa5068744a9840e
#
_entry.id   ccedf05d1d1bc48c6aa5068744a9840e
#
_cell.length_a   1.000
_cell.length_b   1.000
_cell.length_c   1.000
_cell.angle_alpha   90.00
_cell.angle_beta   90.00
_cell.angle_gamma   90.00
#
_symmetry.space_group_name_H-M   'P 1'
#
loop_
_entity.id
_entity.type
_entity.pdbx_description
1 polymer ?
#
loop_
_entity_poly.entity_id
_entity_poly.type
_entity_poly.pdbx_seq_one_letter_code
_entity_poly.pdbx_strand_id
1 'polypeptide(L)'
;MGRLLPRPALALAGALLALAALPAGAGMHPTRLLAERLLAEVDDTTWFAEGTGRKVLYVVIDPNCPYCHKLWERLRGPVERGELQVRWIIVGYLTSTSLGKAAAILQAEDPVAALRVNEEDFGFRDEDPGGGIEPLPEEAIRDETRLALAANLALMQNNNLFGVPLAFFRAADGRGFMFEGAPPPDVLKELLSLIDEEPAAPGGDPGAAPRAGSGG
;
A
#
# COMPACT_ATOMS: atom_id res chain seq x y z
N MET A 1 -25.22 82.51 -42.91
CA MET A 1 -25.25 81.13 -43.46
C MET A 1 -24.04 80.39 -42.94
N GLY A 2 -24.19 79.76 -41.81
CA GLY A 2 -23.12 78.99 -41.12
C GLY A 2 -23.44 77.50 -41.15
N ARG A 3 -22.65 76.74 -41.88
CA ARG A 3 -22.75 75.27 -41.93
C ARG A 3 -22.10 74.68 -40.72
N LEU A 4 -22.89 74.02 -39.85
CA LEU A 4 -22.39 73.14 -38.76
C LEU A 4 -21.96 71.82 -39.41
N LEU A 5 -20.70 71.48 -39.14
CA LEU A 5 -20.14 70.14 -39.42
C LEU A 5 -20.49 69.17 -38.29
N PRO A 6 -20.86 67.92 -38.61
CA PRO A 6 -21.14 66.96 -37.56
C PRO A 6 -19.84 66.39 -36.91
N ARG A 7 -19.84 66.29 -35.62
CA ARG A 7 -18.78 65.67 -34.82
C ARG A 7 -18.86 64.12 -34.92
N PRO A 8 -17.74 63.41 -35.09
CA PRO A 8 -17.75 61.96 -35.05
C PRO A 8 -17.91 61.49 -33.63
N ALA A 9 -18.86 60.58 -33.42
CA ALA A 9 -19.06 59.87 -32.19
C ALA A 9 -17.92 58.83 -31.98
N LEU A 10 -17.16 58.99 -30.91
CA LEU A 10 -16.15 58.03 -30.50
C LEU A 10 -16.87 56.84 -29.86
N ALA A 11 -16.90 55.68 -30.55
CA ALA A 11 -17.36 54.43 -30.01
C ALA A 11 -16.26 53.85 -29.10
N LEU A 12 -16.48 53.90 -27.77
CA LEU A 12 -15.66 53.12 -26.82
C LEU A 12 -16.01 51.63 -26.97
N ALA A 13 -15.13 50.89 -27.65
CA ALA A 13 -15.15 49.43 -27.62
C ALA A 13 -14.65 48.95 -26.22
N GLY A 14 -15.60 48.60 -25.35
CA GLY A 14 -15.30 47.94 -24.10
C GLY A 14 -14.75 46.54 -24.36
N ALA A 15 -13.44 46.35 -24.17
CA ALA A 15 -12.85 45.04 -24.13
C ALA A 15 -13.28 44.37 -22.81
N LEU A 16 -14.25 43.45 -22.88
CA LEU A 16 -14.51 42.49 -21.80
C LEU A 16 -13.29 41.57 -21.71
N LEU A 17 -12.42 41.81 -20.70
CA LEU A 17 -11.48 40.79 -20.25
C LEU A 17 -12.30 39.63 -19.66
N ALA A 18 -12.47 38.57 -20.41
CA ALA A 18 -12.91 37.29 -19.90
C ALA A 18 -11.79 36.77 -18.94
N LEU A 19 -11.99 36.99 -17.64
CA LEU A 19 -11.18 36.37 -16.59
C LEU A 19 -11.49 34.87 -16.67
N ALA A 20 -10.69 34.13 -17.43
CA ALA A 20 -10.73 32.67 -17.44
C ALA A 20 -10.43 32.22 -15.98
N ALA A 21 -11.47 31.77 -15.27
CA ALA A 21 -11.31 31.12 -13.99
C ALA A 21 -10.46 29.88 -14.24
N LEU A 22 -9.18 29.95 -13.89
CA LEU A 22 -8.32 28.78 -13.77
C LEU A 22 -9.04 27.81 -12.82
N PRO A 23 -9.18 26.53 -13.20
CA PRO A 23 -9.74 25.57 -12.26
C PRO A 23 -8.87 25.63 -11.01
N ALA A 24 -9.51 25.89 -9.85
CA ALA A 24 -8.84 25.85 -8.56
C ALA A 24 -8.12 24.49 -8.51
N GLY A 25 -6.79 24.52 -8.57
CA GLY A 25 -5.98 23.32 -8.55
C GLY A 25 -6.43 22.49 -7.38
N ALA A 26 -6.94 21.30 -7.63
CA ALA A 26 -7.25 20.33 -6.58
C ALA A 26 -5.93 20.07 -5.86
N GLY A 27 -5.72 20.81 -4.75
CA GLY A 27 -4.54 20.67 -3.91
C GLY A 27 -4.41 19.19 -3.58
N MET A 28 -3.29 18.59 -3.97
CA MET A 28 -3.10 17.16 -3.76
C MET A 28 -3.10 16.90 -2.25
N HIS A 29 -4.09 16.14 -1.76
CA HIS A 29 -4.23 15.84 -0.35
C HIS A 29 -2.95 15.17 0.15
N PRO A 30 -2.37 15.52 1.33
CA PRO A 30 -1.11 14.95 1.82
C PRO A 30 -1.08 13.43 1.82
N THR A 31 -2.18 12.78 2.20
CA THR A 31 -2.32 11.30 2.19
C THR A 31 -2.20 10.72 0.78
N ARG A 32 -2.71 11.42 -0.24
CA ARG A 32 -2.57 10.98 -1.64
C ARG A 32 -1.12 11.05 -2.10
N LEU A 33 -0.40 12.13 -1.79
CA LEU A 33 1.02 12.28 -2.11
C LEU A 33 1.86 11.16 -1.47
N LEU A 34 1.48 10.79 -0.26
CA LEU A 34 2.13 9.72 0.48
C LEU A 34 1.88 8.35 -0.18
N ALA A 35 0.63 8.05 -0.55
CA ALA A 35 0.29 6.83 -1.27
C ALA A 35 1.00 6.72 -2.63
N GLU A 36 1.13 7.83 -3.38
CA GLU A 36 1.88 7.85 -4.65
C GLU A 36 3.37 7.55 -4.43
N ARG A 37 3.97 8.05 -3.34
CA ARG A 37 5.37 7.72 -3.00
C ARG A 37 5.54 6.27 -2.62
N LEU A 38 4.66 5.72 -1.78
CA LEU A 38 4.70 4.31 -1.41
C LEU A 38 4.62 3.40 -2.64
N LEU A 39 3.73 3.72 -3.60
CA LEU A 39 3.60 2.99 -4.86
C LEU A 39 4.83 3.15 -5.77
N ALA A 40 5.52 4.28 -5.73
CA ALA A 40 6.74 4.49 -6.51
C ALA A 40 7.97 3.80 -5.89
N GLU A 41 8.00 3.62 -4.57
CA GLU A 41 9.11 3.04 -3.83
C GLU A 41 8.93 1.55 -3.52
N VAL A 42 7.75 0.96 -3.81
CA VAL A 42 7.43 -0.43 -3.44
C VAL A 42 8.32 -1.45 -4.14
N ASP A 43 8.84 -1.13 -5.32
CA ASP A 43 9.75 -2.01 -6.07
C ASP A 43 11.11 -2.19 -5.38
N ASP A 44 11.48 -1.30 -4.46
CA ASP A 44 12.67 -1.41 -3.62
C ASP A 44 12.46 -2.34 -2.41
N THR A 45 11.26 -2.89 -2.23
CA THR A 45 10.91 -3.78 -1.12
C THR A 45 10.89 -5.24 -1.53
N THR A 46 10.92 -6.10 -0.52
CA THR A 46 10.69 -7.55 -0.70
C THR A 46 9.28 -7.89 -0.25
N TRP A 47 8.50 -8.45 -1.17
CA TRP A 47 7.13 -8.89 -0.92
C TRP A 47 6.86 -10.26 -1.56
N PHE A 48 5.83 -10.93 -1.08
CA PHE A 48 5.28 -12.14 -1.71
C PHE A 48 3.78 -12.00 -1.90
N ALA A 49 3.25 -12.64 -2.94
CA ALA A 49 1.85 -12.53 -3.32
C ALA A 49 1.02 -13.69 -2.78
N GLU A 50 -0.19 -13.37 -2.31
CA GLU A 50 -1.23 -14.34 -1.95
C GLU A 50 -2.52 -14.01 -2.69
N GLY A 51 -3.14 -15.02 -3.30
CA GLY A 51 -4.33 -14.87 -4.12
C GLY A 51 -4.02 -14.62 -5.59
N THR A 52 -5.04 -14.79 -6.43
CA THR A 52 -4.94 -14.73 -7.90
C THR A 52 -5.80 -13.63 -8.50
N GLY A 53 -6.40 -12.78 -7.66
CA GLY A 53 -7.24 -11.67 -8.10
C GLY A 53 -6.45 -10.63 -8.89
N ARG A 54 -7.14 -9.91 -9.77
CA ARG A 54 -6.54 -8.82 -10.56
C ARG A 54 -6.43 -7.51 -9.78
N LYS A 55 -7.19 -7.37 -8.69
CA LYS A 55 -7.07 -6.26 -7.76
C LYS A 55 -5.87 -6.49 -6.86
N VAL A 56 -4.90 -5.57 -6.87
CA VAL A 56 -3.66 -5.69 -6.10
C VAL A 56 -3.67 -4.75 -4.91
N LEU A 57 -3.44 -5.31 -3.72
CA LEU A 57 -3.30 -4.58 -2.47
C LEU A 57 -1.92 -4.88 -1.84
N TYR A 58 -1.10 -3.87 -1.65
CA TYR A 58 0.12 -3.98 -0.85
C TYR A 58 -0.21 -3.81 0.62
N VAL A 59 0.31 -4.67 1.48
CA VAL A 59 0.07 -4.61 2.92
C VAL A 59 1.36 -4.82 3.69
N VAL A 60 1.76 -3.81 4.46
CA VAL A 60 2.90 -3.90 5.39
C VAL A 60 2.39 -4.42 6.73
N ILE A 61 2.96 -5.50 7.22
CA ILE A 61 2.57 -6.13 8.49
C ILE A 61 3.78 -6.52 9.34
N ASP A 62 3.58 -6.56 10.65
CA ASP A 62 4.49 -7.18 11.62
C ASP A 62 3.84 -8.45 12.18
N PRO A 63 4.55 -9.57 12.29
CA PRO A 63 4.01 -10.86 12.72
C PRO A 63 3.37 -10.87 14.13
N ASN A 64 3.70 -9.90 14.96
CA ASN A 64 3.16 -9.78 16.31
C ASN A 64 2.09 -8.68 16.46
N CYS A 65 1.60 -8.12 15.35
CA CYS A 65 0.64 -7.02 15.38
C CYS A 65 -0.81 -7.53 15.42
N PRO A 66 -1.59 -7.31 16.50
CA PRO A 66 -2.98 -7.76 16.58
C PRO A 66 -3.90 -7.13 15.51
N TYR A 67 -3.63 -5.90 15.08
CA TYR A 67 -4.39 -5.25 14.02
C TYR A 67 -4.02 -5.79 12.64
N CYS A 68 -2.76 -6.26 12.45
CA CYS A 68 -2.34 -6.96 11.24
C CYS A 68 -3.09 -8.28 11.09
N HIS A 69 -3.18 -9.05 12.17
CA HIS A 69 -4.00 -10.26 12.23
C HIS A 69 -5.47 -10.00 11.87
N LYS A 70 -6.10 -8.98 12.47
CA LYS A 70 -7.49 -8.62 12.14
C LYS A 70 -7.67 -8.23 10.68
N LEU A 71 -6.70 -7.55 10.06
CA LEU A 71 -6.78 -7.21 8.64
C LEU A 71 -6.59 -8.47 7.78
N TRP A 72 -5.63 -9.33 8.13
CA TRP A 72 -5.42 -10.62 7.46
C TRP A 72 -6.70 -11.46 7.44
N GLU A 73 -7.38 -11.65 8.59
CA GLU A 73 -8.66 -12.37 8.68
C GLU A 73 -9.72 -11.79 7.72
N ARG A 74 -9.84 -10.44 7.69
CA ARG A 74 -10.84 -9.76 6.85
C ARG A 74 -10.56 -9.89 5.36
N LEU A 75 -9.31 -10.09 4.98
CA LEU A 75 -8.90 -10.25 3.58
C LEU A 75 -9.05 -11.71 3.08
N ARG A 76 -9.24 -12.71 3.98
CA ARG A 76 -9.37 -14.13 3.57
C ARG A 76 -10.46 -14.34 2.51
N GLY A 77 -11.65 -13.85 2.76
CA GLY A 77 -12.79 -14.04 1.85
C GLY A 77 -12.51 -13.52 0.42
N PRO A 78 -12.11 -12.26 0.22
CA PRO A 78 -11.73 -11.75 -1.10
C PRO A 78 -10.58 -12.51 -1.77
N VAL A 79 -9.57 -12.93 -1.01
CA VAL A 79 -8.43 -13.72 -1.53
C VAL A 79 -8.89 -15.10 -1.99
N GLU A 80 -9.65 -15.82 -1.16
CA GLU A 80 -10.14 -17.17 -1.46
C GLU A 80 -11.10 -17.21 -2.66
N ARG A 81 -11.88 -16.13 -2.86
CA ARG A 81 -12.74 -16.02 -4.05
C ARG A 81 -12.01 -15.61 -5.33
N GLY A 82 -10.69 -15.38 -5.26
CA GLY A 82 -9.89 -14.93 -6.40
C GLY A 82 -10.22 -13.50 -6.86
N GLU A 83 -10.77 -12.66 -5.98
CA GLU A 83 -11.08 -11.26 -6.25
C GLU A 83 -9.91 -10.33 -5.98
N LEU A 84 -9.01 -10.73 -5.06
CA LEU A 84 -7.90 -9.95 -4.54
C LEU A 84 -6.59 -10.73 -4.61
N GLN A 85 -5.52 -10.04 -4.95
CA GLN A 85 -4.14 -10.44 -4.70
C GLN A 85 -3.56 -9.51 -3.64
N VAL A 86 -3.08 -10.05 -2.53
CA VAL A 86 -2.35 -9.29 -1.51
C VAL A 86 -0.87 -9.50 -1.71
N ARG A 87 -0.11 -8.39 -1.78
CA ARG A 87 1.35 -8.38 -1.76
C ARG A 87 1.81 -8.03 -0.36
N TRP A 88 2.23 -9.06 0.39
CA TRP A 88 2.63 -8.93 1.79
C TRP A 88 4.06 -8.43 1.90
N ILE A 89 4.26 -7.28 2.57
CA ILE A 89 5.55 -6.69 2.92
C ILE A 89 5.74 -6.91 4.42
N ILE A 90 6.69 -7.77 4.79
CA ILE A 90 6.90 -8.12 6.20
C ILE A 90 7.93 -7.19 6.82
N VAL A 91 7.61 -6.64 7.98
CA VAL A 91 8.54 -5.91 8.86
C VAL A 91 8.64 -6.63 10.21
N GLY A 92 9.64 -6.32 11.02
CA GLY A 92 9.85 -7.02 12.30
C GLY A 92 10.42 -6.09 13.36
N TYR A 93 9.59 -5.21 13.95
CA TYR A 93 10.07 -4.19 14.88
C TYR A 93 9.20 -3.97 16.12
N LEU A 94 7.99 -4.54 16.20
CA LEU A 94 7.06 -4.23 17.29
C LEU A 94 7.47 -4.84 18.63
N THR A 95 7.96 -6.08 18.60
CA THR A 95 8.38 -6.80 19.83
C THR A 95 9.74 -7.45 19.63
N SER A 96 10.30 -7.99 20.71
CA SER A 96 11.60 -8.67 20.67
C SER A 96 11.65 -9.91 19.77
N THR A 97 10.49 -10.53 19.50
CA THR A 97 10.39 -11.73 18.64
C THR A 97 10.01 -11.39 17.20
N SER A 98 9.59 -10.14 16.92
CA SER A 98 9.11 -9.73 15.58
C SER A 98 10.14 -9.96 14.49
N LEU A 99 11.42 -9.59 14.72
CA LEU A 99 12.48 -9.78 13.73
C LEU A 99 12.68 -11.26 13.36
N GLY A 100 12.75 -12.14 14.37
CA GLY A 100 12.93 -13.56 14.15
C GLY A 100 11.75 -14.21 13.42
N LYS A 101 10.51 -13.80 13.74
CA LYS A 101 9.29 -14.28 13.06
C LYS A 101 9.19 -13.77 11.64
N ALA A 102 9.48 -12.49 11.42
CA ALA A 102 9.54 -11.90 10.08
C ALA A 102 10.57 -12.62 9.19
N ALA A 103 11.74 -12.95 9.75
CA ALA A 103 12.76 -13.72 9.06
C ALA A 103 12.30 -15.16 8.79
N ALA A 104 11.61 -15.82 9.74
CA ALA A 104 11.06 -17.15 9.54
C ALA A 104 10.08 -17.20 8.37
N ILE A 105 9.22 -16.18 8.24
CA ILE A 105 8.28 -16.07 7.13
C ILE A 105 9.04 -15.86 5.80
N LEU A 106 9.96 -14.89 5.72
CA LEU A 106 10.66 -14.57 4.47
C LEU A 106 11.66 -15.65 4.03
N GLN A 107 12.19 -16.46 4.96
CA GLN A 107 13.11 -17.56 4.67
C GLN A 107 12.42 -18.90 4.39
N ALA A 108 11.11 -18.98 4.58
CA ALA A 108 10.36 -20.19 4.28
C ALA A 108 10.37 -20.49 2.77
N GLU A 109 10.33 -21.76 2.41
CA GLU A 109 10.17 -22.20 1.02
C GLU A 109 8.83 -21.69 0.45
N ASP A 110 7.77 -21.70 1.28
CA ASP A 110 6.47 -21.10 0.99
C ASP A 110 6.14 -20.02 2.03
N PRO A 111 6.45 -18.73 1.73
CA PRO A 111 6.16 -17.63 2.65
C PRO A 111 4.67 -17.43 2.93
N VAL A 112 3.78 -17.78 1.99
CA VAL A 112 2.33 -17.71 2.19
C VAL A 112 1.89 -18.72 3.24
N ALA A 113 2.37 -19.97 3.15
CA ALA A 113 2.10 -20.99 4.15
C ALA A 113 2.68 -20.61 5.53
N ALA A 114 3.89 -20.06 5.57
CA ALA A 114 4.51 -19.59 6.79
C ALA A 114 3.74 -18.43 7.45
N LEU A 115 3.29 -17.44 6.65
CA LEU A 115 2.43 -16.38 7.14
C LEU A 115 1.11 -16.93 7.67
N ARG A 116 0.52 -17.90 6.99
CA ARG A 116 -0.72 -18.55 7.45
C ARG A 116 -0.54 -19.23 8.80
N VAL A 117 0.55 -19.97 9.01
CA VAL A 117 0.88 -20.56 10.33
C VAL A 117 0.97 -19.47 11.41
N ASN A 118 1.61 -18.33 11.09
CA ASN A 118 1.69 -17.20 12.01
C ASN A 118 0.32 -16.66 12.39
N GLU A 119 -0.56 -16.51 11.43
CA GLU A 119 -1.85 -15.84 11.62
C GLU A 119 -2.93 -16.78 12.17
N GLU A 120 -2.96 -18.06 11.77
CA GLU A 120 -3.93 -19.04 12.27
C GLU A 120 -3.71 -19.41 13.74
N ASP A 121 -2.47 -19.35 14.22
CA ASP A 121 -2.11 -19.59 15.63
C ASP A 121 -1.78 -18.28 16.38
N PHE A 122 -2.47 -17.19 16.02
CA PHE A 122 -2.24 -15.90 16.66
C PHE A 122 -2.78 -15.87 18.10
N GLY A 123 -1.89 -15.63 19.08
CA GLY A 123 -2.23 -15.54 20.49
C GLY A 123 -2.50 -14.11 20.94
N PHE A 124 -3.70 -13.87 21.49
CA PHE A 124 -4.08 -12.59 22.12
C PHE A 124 -3.79 -12.62 23.63
N ARG A 125 -2.56 -12.90 24.02
CA ARG A 125 -2.16 -12.86 25.44
C ARG A 125 -1.93 -11.40 25.82
N ASP A 126 -2.45 -10.98 26.97
CA ASP A 126 -2.40 -9.59 27.44
C ASP A 126 -0.97 -9.03 27.52
N GLU A 127 0.01 -9.91 27.83
CA GLU A 127 1.40 -9.51 28.06
C GLU A 127 2.30 -9.65 26.81
N ASP A 128 1.93 -10.50 25.83
CA ASP A 128 2.72 -10.72 24.61
C ASP A 128 1.82 -11.26 23.48
N PRO A 129 1.00 -10.41 22.84
CA PRO A 129 0.24 -10.82 21.67
C PRO A 129 1.19 -11.12 20.52
N GLY A 130 0.91 -12.15 19.74
CA GLY A 130 1.78 -12.45 18.62
C GLY A 130 1.36 -13.67 17.83
N GLY A 131 1.88 -13.76 16.62
CA GLY A 131 1.66 -14.89 15.73
C GLY A 131 2.31 -16.17 16.21
N GLY A 132 1.81 -17.31 15.74
CA GLY A 132 2.20 -18.64 16.20
C GLY A 132 3.50 -19.18 15.59
N ILE A 133 4.05 -18.53 14.55
CA ILE A 133 5.31 -18.99 13.96
C ILE A 133 6.48 -18.83 14.93
N GLU A 134 7.33 -19.86 15.03
CA GLU A 134 8.53 -19.81 15.86
C GLU A 134 9.56 -18.81 15.28
N PRO A 135 10.10 -17.90 16.11
CA PRO A 135 11.09 -16.96 15.66
C PRO A 135 12.43 -17.66 15.37
N LEU A 136 13.06 -17.32 14.26
CA LEU A 136 14.45 -17.73 14.03
C LEU A 136 15.38 -17.04 15.03
N PRO A 137 16.36 -17.76 15.58
CA PRO A 137 17.42 -17.13 16.37
C PRO A 137 18.27 -16.24 15.45
N GLU A 138 18.92 -15.24 16.05
CA GLU A 138 19.60 -14.18 15.28
C GLU A 138 20.66 -14.72 14.33
N GLU A 139 21.40 -15.75 14.73
CA GLU A 139 22.44 -16.41 13.93
C GLU A 139 21.90 -17.21 12.74
N ALA A 140 20.61 -17.57 12.74
CA ALA A 140 19.95 -18.28 11.64
C ALA A 140 19.33 -17.32 10.60
N ILE A 141 19.30 -16.01 10.88
CA ILE A 141 18.80 -15.02 9.93
C ILE A 141 19.88 -14.72 8.89
N ARG A 142 19.60 -15.07 7.63
CA ARG A 142 20.53 -14.83 6.52
C ARG A 142 20.68 -13.34 6.22
N ASP A 143 21.87 -12.93 5.75
CA ASP A 143 22.16 -11.52 5.45
C ASP A 143 21.21 -10.93 4.42
N GLU A 144 20.87 -11.69 3.36
CA GLU A 144 19.86 -11.26 2.39
C GLU A 144 18.49 -10.98 3.01
N THR A 145 18.09 -11.78 4.01
CA THR A 145 16.82 -11.56 4.73
C THR A 145 16.89 -10.33 5.61
N ARG A 146 18.02 -10.07 6.27
CA ARG A 146 18.22 -8.83 7.03
C ARG A 146 18.13 -7.60 6.14
N LEU A 147 18.74 -7.65 4.96
CA LEU A 147 18.68 -6.56 3.99
C LEU A 147 17.24 -6.35 3.48
N ALA A 148 16.51 -7.43 3.17
CA ALA A 148 15.12 -7.37 2.77
C ALA A 148 14.22 -6.73 3.84
N LEU A 149 14.34 -7.17 5.11
CA LEU A 149 13.59 -6.60 6.22
C LEU A 149 13.96 -5.14 6.49
N ALA A 150 15.23 -4.78 6.33
CA ALA A 150 15.68 -3.38 6.44
C ALA A 150 15.08 -2.51 5.33
N ALA A 151 15.06 -2.98 4.08
CA ALA A 151 14.45 -2.28 2.95
C ALA A 151 12.93 -2.10 3.16
N ASN A 152 12.25 -3.14 3.61
CA ASN A 152 10.81 -3.09 3.94
C ASN A 152 10.53 -2.04 5.03
N LEU A 153 11.34 -2.00 6.07
CA LEU A 153 11.19 -1.01 7.14
C LEU A 153 11.54 0.41 6.65
N ALA A 154 12.53 0.54 5.76
CA ALA A 154 12.93 1.82 5.19
C ALA A 154 11.81 2.46 4.36
N LEU A 155 10.97 1.68 3.65
CA LEU A 155 9.78 2.19 2.96
C LEU A 155 8.89 3.00 3.93
N MET A 156 8.66 2.48 5.12
CA MET A 156 7.86 3.18 6.13
C MET A 156 8.60 4.40 6.70
N GLN A 157 9.84 4.22 7.13
CA GLN A 157 10.64 5.26 7.80
C GLN A 157 10.90 6.46 6.90
N ASN A 158 11.25 6.26 5.63
CA ASN A 158 11.48 7.31 4.64
C ASN A 158 10.21 8.14 4.37
N ASN A 159 9.05 7.55 4.61
CA ASN A 159 7.75 8.21 4.47
C ASN A 159 7.16 8.69 5.80
N ASN A 160 7.92 8.66 6.91
CA ASN A 160 7.47 9.02 8.27
C ASN A 160 6.24 8.24 8.73
N LEU A 161 6.15 6.97 8.37
CA LEU A 161 5.09 6.03 8.78
C LEU A 161 5.66 5.05 9.80
N PHE A 162 4.90 4.78 10.87
CA PHE A 162 5.36 3.94 11.97
C PHE A 162 4.29 2.93 12.42
N GLY A 163 3.08 3.03 11.85
CA GLY A 163 1.96 2.16 12.19
C GLY A 163 1.81 0.99 11.24
N VAL A 164 1.47 -0.19 11.77
CA VAL A 164 1.05 -1.36 11.00
C VAL A 164 -0.31 -1.87 11.50
N PRO A 165 -1.15 -2.47 10.64
CA PRO A 165 -0.92 -2.66 9.22
C PRO A 165 -1.04 -1.34 8.46
N LEU A 166 -0.22 -1.22 7.42
CA LEU A 166 -0.32 -0.15 6.43
C LEU A 166 -0.68 -0.79 5.08
N ALA A 167 -1.77 -0.34 4.47
CA ALA A 167 -2.21 -0.85 3.18
C ALA A 167 -2.25 0.27 2.14
N PHE A 168 -1.84 -0.02 0.90
CA PHE A 168 -1.86 0.95 -0.19
C PHE A 168 -2.06 0.26 -1.54
N PHE A 169 -2.64 1.00 -2.48
CA PHE A 169 -3.01 0.48 -3.78
C PHE A 169 -3.19 1.59 -4.83
N ARG A 170 -3.25 1.19 -6.10
CA ARG A 170 -3.66 2.04 -7.23
C ARG A 170 -5.16 1.91 -7.42
N ALA A 171 -5.89 3.02 -7.42
CA ALA A 171 -7.31 3.04 -7.72
C ALA A 171 -7.56 3.10 -9.23
N ALA A 172 -8.78 2.73 -9.66
CA ALA A 172 -9.21 2.68 -11.06
C ALA A 172 -9.13 4.05 -11.79
N ASP A 173 -9.10 5.16 -11.05
CA ASP A 173 -8.86 6.50 -11.60
C ASP A 173 -7.38 6.89 -11.69
N GLY A 174 -6.48 5.93 -11.47
CA GLY A 174 -5.03 6.09 -11.51
C GLY A 174 -4.40 6.71 -10.26
N ARG A 175 -5.19 7.06 -9.24
CA ARG A 175 -4.70 7.67 -8.00
C ARG A 175 -4.18 6.63 -7.02
N GLY A 176 -3.12 6.99 -6.28
CA GLY A 176 -2.68 6.23 -5.11
C GLY A 176 -3.62 6.44 -3.93
N PHE A 177 -3.94 5.34 -3.24
CA PHE A 177 -4.69 5.32 -1.99
C PHE A 177 -3.93 4.53 -0.92
N MET A 178 -4.11 4.93 0.34
CA MET A 178 -3.60 4.20 1.48
C MET A 178 -4.58 4.27 2.65
N PHE A 179 -4.48 3.28 3.53
CA PHE A 179 -5.14 3.29 4.83
C PHE A 179 -4.28 2.56 5.87
N GLU A 180 -4.50 2.87 7.14
CA GLU A 180 -3.83 2.24 8.27
C GLU A 180 -4.83 1.46 9.12
N GLY A 181 -4.34 0.44 9.82
CA GLY A 181 -5.14 -0.39 10.71
C GLY A 181 -6.04 -1.38 9.97
N ALA A 182 -7.01 -1.93 10.71
CA ALA A 182 -7.99 -2.90 10.21
C ALA A 182 -9.38 -2.22 10.15
N PRO A 183 -9.77 -1.61 9.01
CA PRO A 183 -11.07 -0.96 8.87
C PRO A 183 -12.22 -1.94 9.08
N PRO A 184 -13.40 -1.49 9.59
CA PRO A 184 -14.59 -2.32 9.66
C PRO A 184 -14.91 -3.00 8.31
N PRO A 185 -15.58 -4.17 8.31
CA PRO A 185 -15.79 -4.95 7.08
C PRO A 185 -16.51 -4.20 5.94
N ASP A 186 -17.47 -3.34 6.28
CA ASP A 186 -18.19 -2.48 5.33
C ASP A 186 -17.27 -1.44 4.70
N VAL A 187 -16.47 -0.74 5.52
CA VAL A 187 -15.49 0.24 5.05
C VAL A 187 -14.40 -0.45 4.21
N LEU A 188 -13.89 -1.60 4.67
CA LEU A 188 -12.89 -2.36 3.90
C LEU A 188 -13.45 -2.78 2.53
N LYS A 189 -14.69 -3.24 2.46
CA LYS A 189 -15.35 -3.58 1.19
C LYS A 189 -15.40 -2.39 0.23
N GLU A 190 -15.72 -1.19 0.73
CA GLU A 190 -15.70 0.04 -0.07
C GLU A 190 -14.28 0.35 -0.58
N LEU A 191 -13.28 0.28 0.29
CA LEU A 191 -11.88 0.51 -0.09
C LEU A 191 -11.41 -0.48 -1.16
N LEU A 192 -11.69 -1.77 -1.00
CA LEU A 192 -11.35 -2.81 -1.99
C LEU A 192 -12.06 -2.62 -3.33
N SER A 193 -13.24 -1.98 -3.34
CA SER A 193 -13.97 -1.67 -4.57
C SER A 193 -13.29 -0.60 -5.43
N LEU A 194 -12.45 0.26 -4.81
CA LEU A 194 -11.71 1.32 -5.50
C LEU A 194 -10.47 0.81 -6.24
N ILE A 195 -9.96 -0.37 -5.88
CA ILE A 195 -8.71 -0.92 -6.44
C ILE A 195 -8.86 -1.15 -7.94
N ASP A 196 -7.87 -0.67 -8.70
CA ASP A 196 -7.76 -0.95 -10.14
C ASP A 196 -7.48 -2.44 -10.39
N GLU A 197 -7.97 -2.93 -11.52
CA GLU A 197 -7.63 -4.28 -11.97
C GLU A 197 -6.37 -4.25 -12.82
N GLU A 198 -5.26 -4.70 -12.26
CA GLU A 198 -4.03 -4.88 -13.05
C GLU A 198 -4.28 -5.88 -14.20
N PRO A 199 -3.67 -5.67 -15.37
CA PRO A 199 -3.68 -6.69 -16.41
C PRO A 199 -3.08 -7.98 -15.86
N ALA A 200 -3.66 -9.14 -16.20
CA ALA A 200 -3.15 -10.43 -15.78
C ALA A 200 -1.65 -10.51 -16.10
N ALA A 201 -0.80 -10.70 -15.10
CA ALA A 201 0.61 -10.92 -15.34
C ALA A 201 0.78 -12.15 -16.25
N PRO A 202 1.53 -12.08 -17.35
CA PRO A 202 1.74 -13.24 -18.19
C PRO A 202 2.48 -14.31 -17.38
N GLY A 203 1.74 -15.33 -16.90
CA GLY A 203 2.31 -16.55 -16.31
C GLY A 203 2.98 -16.41 -14.94
N GLY A 204 2.47 -15.55 -14.06
CA GLY A 204 2.96 -15.47 -12.66
C GLY A 204 2.61 -16.75 -11.90
N ASP A 205 3.63 -17.53 -11.54
CA ASP A 205 3.52 -18.68 -10.64
C ASP A 205 2.99 -18.17 -9.26
N PRO A 206 1.87 -18.69 -8.74
CA PRO A 206 1.33 -18.29 -7.44
C PRO A 206 2.24 -18.64 -6.24
N GLY A 207 3.35 -19.34 -6.48
CA GLY A 207 4.40 -19.68 -5.51
C GLY A 207 5.73 -18.99 -5.76
N ALA A 208 5.78 -17.88 -6.51
CA ALA A 208 7.04 -17.20 -6.80
C ALA A 208 7.71 -16.72 -5.51
N ALA A 209 8.97 -17.12 -5.35
CA ALA A 209 9.85 -16.64 -4.28
C ALA A 209 9.82 -15.10 -4.15
N PRO A 210 10.10 -14.56 -2.93
CA PRO A 210 10.12 -13.11 -2.70
C PRO A 210 10.88 -12.38 -3.79
N ARG A 211 10.23 -11.41 -4.47
CA ARG A 211 10.92 -10.60 -5.46
C ARG A 211 11.77 -9.59 -4.69
N ALA A 212 13.09 -9.75 -4.74
CA ALA A 212 14.01 -8.66 -4.45
C ALA A 212 13.90 -7.64 -5.60
N GLY A 213 13.76 -6.36 -5.28
CA GLY A 213 13.71 -5.29 -6.26
C GLY A 213 14.88 -5.41 -7.24
N SER A 214 14.61 -5.42 -8.52
CA SER A 214 15.63 -5.37 -9.56
C SER A 214 16.19 -3.95 -9.61
N GLY A 215 17.21 -3.69 -8.77
CA GLY A 215 18.03 -2.50 -8.90
C GLY A 215 18.75 -2.52 -10.27
N GLY A 216 18.34 -1.62 -11.15
CA GLY A 216 19.04 -1.26 -12.38
C GLY A 216 19.80 0.04 -12.19
#